data_800de250eec19274ebd51f70a01bae70
#
_entry.id   800de250eec19274ebd51f70a01bae70
#
_cell.length_a   1.000
_cell.length_b   1.000
_cell.length_c   1.000
_cell.angle_alpha   90.00
_cell.angle_beta   90.00
_cell.angle_gamma   90.00
#
_symmetry.space_group_name_H-M   'P 1'
#
loop_
_entity.id
_entity.type
_entity.pdbx_description
1 polymer ?
#
loop_
_entity_poly.entity_id
_entity_poly.type
_entity_poly.pdbx_seq_one_letter_code
_entity_poly.pdbx_strand_id
1 'polypeptide(L)' 'MITLKEVVIVVASATATIAVGYVSLIVLIVLTA' A
#
# COMPACT_ATOMS: atom_id res chain seq x y z
N MET A 1 17.96 17.27 3.58
CA MET A 1 18.18 16.53 2.33
C MET A 1 17.77 15.08 2.48
N ILE A 2 16.94 14.56 1.58
CA ILE A 2 16.45 13.18 1.67
C ILE A 2 17.52 12.23 1.14
N THR A 3 17.89 11.21 1.92
CA THR A 3 18.84 10.20 1.48
C THR A 3 18.13 9.16 0.62
N LEU A 4 18.89 8.45 -0.20
CA LEU A 4 18.36 7.38 -1.04
C LEU A 4 17.64 6.32 -0.20
N LYS A 5 18.16 6.05 0.98
CA LYS A 5 17.58 5.10 1.92
C LYS A 5 16.18 5.54 2.38
N GLU A 6 16.02 6.82 2.66
CA GLU A 6 14.73 7.37 3.08
C GLU A 6 13.70 7.31 1.94
N VAL A 7 14.14 7.59 0.73
CA VAL A 7 13.26 7.50 -0.45
C VAL A 7 12.74 6.08 -0.61
N VAL A 8 13.60 5.08 -0.47
CA VAL A 8 13.21 3.67 -0.58
C VAL A 8 12.17 3.31 0.48
N ILE A 9 12.38 3.75 1.72
CA ILE A 9 11.45 3.47 2.81
C ILE A 9 10.09 4.10 2.54
N VAL A 10 10.06 5.35 2.12
CA VAL A 10 8.80 6.06 1.82
C VAL A 10 8.05 5.39 0.67
N VAL A 11 8.75 5.05 -0.40
CA VAL A 11 8.14 4.39 -1.55
C VAL A 11 7.60 3.01 -1.16
N ALA A 12 8.36 2.24 -0.40
CA ALA A 12 7.93 0.93 0.07
C ALA A 12 6.68 1.03 0.94
N SER A 13 6.64 2.01 1.86
CA SER A 13 5.49 2.23 2.73
C SER A 13 4.25 2.62 1.94
N ALA A 14 4.39 3.51 0.98
CA ALA A 14 3.28 3.93 0.13
C ALA A 14 2.73 2.76 -0.68
N THR A 15 3.61 1.96 -1.27
CA THR A 15 3.22 0.78 -2.04
C THR A 15 2.48 -0.24 -1.16
N ALA A 16 2.97 -0.49 0.04
CA ALA A 16 2.33 -1.41 0.98
C ALA A 16 0.93 -0.92 1.36
N THR A 17 0.78 0.37 1.62
CA THR A 17 -0.52 0.96 1.97
C THR A 17 -1.53 0.80 0.84
N ILE A 18 -1.11 1.08 -0.38
CA ILE A 18 -1.97 0.93 -1.56
C ILE A 18 -2.37 -0.53 -1.75
N ALA A 19 -1.44 -1.46 -1.60
CA ALA A 19 -1.69 -2.88 -1.75
C ALA A 19 -2.71 -3.38 -0.72
N VAL A 20 -2.57 -2.98 0.54
CA VAL A 20 -3.49 -3.37 1.61
C VAL A 20 -4.88 -2.81 1.34
N GLY A 21 -4.99 -1.55 0.93
CA GLY A 21 -6.26 -0.93 0.58
C GLY A 21 -6.95 -1.63 -0.59
N TYR A 22 -6.18 -1.97 -1.62
CA TYR A 22 -6.70 -2.67 -2.79
C TYR A 22 -7.25 -4.06 -2.43
N VAL A 23 -6.48 -4.83 -1.68
CA VAL A 23 -6.89 -6.17 -1.24
C VAL A 23 -8.13 -6.09 -0.35
N SER A 24 -8.18 -5.12 0.55
CA SER A 24 -9.34 -4.91 1.43
C SER A 24 -10.61 -4.65 0.63
N LEU A 25 -10.52 -3.83 -0.41
CA LEU A 25 -11.66 -3.55 -1.28
C LEU A 25 -12.14 -4.81 -2.00
N ILE A 26 -11.22 -5.60 -2.52
CA ILE A 26 -11.56 -6.85 -3.19
C ILE A 26 -12.27 -7.81 -2.25
N VAL A 27 -11.75 -7.97 -1.05
CA VAL A 27 -12.35 -8.86 -0.04
C VAL A 27 -13.74 -8.38 0.33
N LEU A 28 -13.91 -7.07 0.52
CA LEU A 28 -15.21 -6.49 0.85
C LEU A 28 -16.24 -6.75 -0.25
N ILE A 29 -15.87 -6.57 -1.51
CA ILE A 29 -16.74 -6.82 -2.65
C ILE A 29 -17.15 -8.30 -2.72
N VAL A 30 -16.17 -9.19 -2.54
CA VAL A 30 -16.43 -10.64 -2.59
C VAL A 30 -17.38 -11.07 -1.46
N LEU A 31 -17.21 -10.51 -0.26
CA LEU A 31 -18.04 -10.86 0.88
C LEU A 31 -19.47 -10.31 0.77
N THR A 32 -19.64 -9.17 0.13
CA THR A 32 -20.96 -8.54 0.00
C THR A 32 -21.64 -8.84 -1.33
N ALA A 33 -20.89 -9.25 -2.31
CA ALA A 33 -21.44 -9.66 -3.60
C ALA A 33 -21.73 -11.17 -3.60
#